data_71d7855738f16762562d0376d0a88aa2
#
_entry.id   71d7855738f16762562d0376d0a88aa2
#
_cell.length_a   1.000
_cell.length_b   1.000
_cell.length_c   1.000
_cell.angle_alpha   90.00
_cell.angle_beta   90.00
_cell.angle_gamma   90.00
#
_symmetry.space_group_name_H-M   'P 1'
#
loop_
_entity.id
_entity.type
_entity.pdbx_description
1 polymer ?
#
loop_
_entity_poly.entity_id
_entity_poly.type
_entity_poly.pdbx_seq_one_letter_code
_entity_poly.pdbx_strand_id
1 'polypeptide(L)'
;MFECLQDLTGGTIVFFIATKCFIVDITSVEKRTTRLAVLDAFYGVGYLIGFPTGTFIKKQFGYVPLFSLTLGLSIFAMIYVAVFIKDSYQLSTEEHKIVFNTKRAANRLKCDRGVFRSIFNLTVSSFKSLFKKRSNNDRLWIILMVLVFSISTIVRAGYGLLGFMFFRLQYKISTEMYGHLVSYWYVVNFFSQMVVLPFLSKTMQLRDTTIIILSLSLSLVGYSVEAFLSDAWTLFLVWFVFFLLYNNMFSTTRSAMSKLLDPTEIGKAFSVLGVLESCLALLAKPIYGFIYQSSLHIFPGLWFMVSNGVLLTALIIAFILHVGMKNSQEQVAENGEENL
;
A
#
# COMPACT_ATOMS: atom_id res chain seq x y z
N MET A 1 -0.08 25.11 6.26
CA MET A 1 -1.39 25.59 5.75
C MET A 1 -1.78 24.98 4.40
N PHE A 2 -0.89 24.99 3.39
CA PHE A 2 -1.17 24.33 2.10
C PHE A 2 -1.30 22.80 2.18
N GLU A 3 -0.51 22.12 3.00
CA GLU A 3 -0.63 20.67 3.23
C GLU A 3 -1.99 20.29 3.80
N CYS A 4 -2.55 21.09 4.72
CA CYS A 4 -3.88 20.85 5.26
C CYS A 4 -4.99 20.95 4.20
N LEU A 5 -4.86 21.84 3.20
CA LEU A 5 -5.80 21.92 2.08
C LEU A 5 -5.70 20.71 1.15
N GLN A 6 -4.49 20.23 0.92
CA GLN A 6 -4.27 19.01 0.16
C GLN A 6 -4.89 17.78 0.87
N ASP A 7 -4.72 17.68 2.18
CA ASP A 7 -5.28 16.59 2.97
C ASP A 7 -6.81 16.64 3.03
N LEU A 8 -7.41 17.84 3.06
CA LEU A 8 -8.87 18.02 2.98
C LEU A 8 -9.49 17.49 1.68
N THR A 9 -8.76 17.56 0.57
CA THR A 9 -9.19 16.99 -0.72
C THR A 9 -8.85 15.51 -0.87
N GLY A 10 -8.27 14.89 0.16
CA GLY A 10 -7.82 13.50 0.19
C GLY A 10 -6.42 13.27 -0.37
N GLY A 11 -5.76 14.31 -0.85
CA GLY A 11 -4.34 14.35 -1.21
C GLY A 11 -3.85 13.21 -2.09
N THR A 12 -2.64 12.77 -1.81
CA THR A 12 -1.98 11.66 -2.52
C THR A 12 -2.72 10.34 -2.38
N ILE A 13 -3.46 10.12 -1.30
CA ILE A 13 -4.17 8.86 -1.03
C ILE A 13 -5.32 8.65 -2.01
N VAL A 14 -6.13 9.68 -2.28
CA VAL A 14 -7.22 9.60 -3.26
C VAL A 14 -6.66 9.34 -4.66
N PHE A 15 -5.56 9.99 -5.02
CA PHE A 15 -4.86 9.73 -6.27
C PHE A 15 -4.43 8.26 -6.40
N PHE A 16 -3.84 7.70 -5.34
CA PHE A 16 -3.44 6.29 -5.33
C PHE A 16 -4.61 5.32 -5.45
N ILE A 17 -5.69 5.59 -4.72
CA ILE A 17 -6.90 4.76 -4.80
C ILE A 17 -7.47 4.80 -6.21
N ALA A 18 -7.63 5.99 -6.78
CA ALA A 18 -8.18 6.17 -8.12
C ALA A 18 -7.34 5.44 -9.19
N THR A 19 -6.01 5.61 -9.13
CA THR A 19 -5.10 4.97 -10.08
C THR A 19 -5.09 3.45 -9.95
N LYS A 20 -5.13 2.93 -8.73
CA LYS A 20 -5.20 1.47 -8.49
C LYS A 20 -6.53 0.88 -8.92
N CYS A 21 -7.64 1.56 -8.68
CA CYS A 21 -8.96 1.15 -9.19
C CYS A 21 -8.97 1.13 -10.71
N PHE A 22 -8.46 2.18 -11.36
CA PHE A 22 -8.37 2.24 -12.82
C PHE A 22 -7.57 1.06 -13.39
N ILE A 23 -6.39 0.75 -12.82
CA ILE A 23 -5.56 -0.38 -13.26
C ILE A 23 -6.31 -1.72 -13.07
N VAL A 24 -7.02 -1.91 -11.96
CA VAL A 24 -7.79 -3.13 -11.73
C VAL A 24 -8.94 -3.28 -12.72
N ASP A 25 -9.64 -2.18 -13.03
CA ASP A 25 -10.76 -2.19 -13.97
C ASP A 25 -10.35 -2.60 -15.39
N ILE A 26 -9.15 -2.19 -15.85
CA ILE A 26 -8.66 -2.48 -17.20
C ILE A 26 -7.79 -3.74 -17.28
N THR A 27 -7.65 -4.50 -16.18
CA THR A 27 -6.70 -5.64 -16.10
C THR A 27 -7.42 -6.94 -15.77
N SER A 28 -7.07 -8.03 -16.51
CA SER A 28 -7.54 -9.38 -16.19
C SER A 28 -7.04 -9.84 -14.81
N VAL A 29 -7.82 -10.70 -14.14
CA VAL A 29 -7.57 -11.17 -12.76
C VAL A 29 -6.15 -11.71 -12.57
N GLU A 30 -5.66 -12.49 -13.54
CA GLU A 30 -4.33 -13.11 -13.51
C GLU A 30 -3.17 -12.10 -13.53
N LYS A 31 -3.35 -10.95 -14.18
CA LYS A 31 -2.30 -9.93 -14.38
C LYS A 31 -2.35 -8.79 -13.36
N ARG A 32 -3.36 -8.77 -12.47
CA ARG A 32 -3.57 -7.67 -11.50
C ARG A 32 -2.39 -7.45 -10.57
N THR A 33 -1.85 -8.53 -9.98
CA THR A 33 -0.71 -8.46 -9.07
C THR A 33 0.49 -7.77 -9.72
N THR A 34 0.86 -8.21 -10.91
CA THR A 34 1.98 -7.61 -11.66
C THR A 34 1.73 -6.15 -12.02
N ARG A 35 0.54 -5.81 -12.52
CA ARG A 35 0.24 -4.44 -12.93
C ARG A 35 0.15 -3.46 -11.76
N LEU A 36 -0.39 -3.89 -10.63
CA LEU A 36 -0.38 -3.09 -9.40
C LEU A 36 1.06 -2.87 -8.90
N ALA A 37 1.90 -3.91 -8.99
CA ALA A 37 3.31 -3.79 -8.63
C ALA A 37 4.07 -2.81 -9.54
N VAL A 38 3.84 -2.88 -10.85
CA VAL A 38 4.42 -1.93 -11.81
C VAL A 38 4.02 -0.50 -11.48
N LEU A 39 2.75 -0.26 -11.17
CA LEU A 39 2.26 1.05 -10.74
C LEU A 39 3.01 1.55 -9.48
N ASP A 40 3.12 0.69 -8.45
CA ASP A 40 3.80 1.04 -7.21
C ASP A 40 5.32 1.22 -7.43
N ALA A 41 5.94 0.49 -8.37
CA ALA A 41 7.33 0.69 -8.77
C ALA A 41 7.57 2.06 -9.41
N PHE A 42 6.72 2.48 -10.36
CA PHE A 42 6.83 3.81 -10.98
C PHE A 42 6.62 4.95 -10.00
N TYR A 43 5.81 4.75 -8.97
CA TYR A 43 5.73 5.71 -7.88
C TYR A 43 7.07 5.89 -7.17
N GLY A 44 7.81 4.80 -6.95
CA GLY A 44 9.17 4.84 -6.40
C GLY A 44 10.16 5.63 -7.28
N VAL A 45 10.01 5.58 -8.61
CA VAL A 45 10.83 6.38 -9.54
C VAL A 45 10.65 7.88 -9.31
N GLY A 46 9.42 8.32 -9.01
CA GLY A 46 9.15 9.71 -8.66
C GLY A 46 9.98 10.19 -7.45
N TYR A 47 10.08 9.37 -6.41
CA TYR A 47 10.92 9.68 -5.25
C TYR A 47 12.41 9.60 -5.57
N LEU A 48 12.84 8.60 -6.35
CA LEU A 48 14.24 8.42 -6.73
C LEU A 48 14.78 9.64 -7.48
N ILE A 49 14.01 10.23 -8.38
CA ILE A 49 14.40 11.40 -9.16
C ILE A 49 14.11 12.69 -8.34
N GLY A 50 12.95 12.77 -7.71
CA GLY A 50 12.47 13.96 -7.04
C GLY A 50 13.30 14.37 -5.82
N PHE A 51 13.77 13.41 -5.02
CA PHE A 51 14.55 13.71 -3.81
C PHE A 51 15.89 14.38 -4.12
N PRO A 52 16.79 13.83 -4.96
CA PRO A 52 18.05 14.45 -5.31
C PRO A 52 17.86 15.77 -6.08
N THR A 53 16.94 15.78 -7.04
CA THR A 53 16.65 16.97 -7.86
C THR A 53 16.12 18.11 -7.01
N GLY A 54 15.18 17.81 -6.11
CA GLY A 54 14.62 18.78 -5.18
C GLY A 54 15.67 19.38 -4.24
N THR A 55 16.56 18.53 -3.70
CA THR A 55 17.66 18.97 -2.84
C THR A 55 18.65 19.86 -3.61
N PHE A 56 19.00 19.49 -4.84
CA PHE A 56 19.88 20.26 -5.71
C PHE A 56 19.29 21.64 -6.05
N ILE A 57 18.04 21.70 -6.51
CA ILE A 57 17.36 22.94 -6.86
C ILE A 57 17.25 23.85 -5.62
N LYS A 58 16.85 23.29 -4.47
CA LYS A 58 16.78 24.05 -3.22
C LYS A 58 18.12 24.68 -2.84
N LYS A 59 19.22 23.92 -2.97
CA LYS A 59 20.58 24.38 -2.60
C LYS A 59 21.10 25.48 -3.54
N GLN A 60 20.82 25.38 -4.83
CA GLN A 60 21.35 26.29 -5.84
C GLN A 60 20.45 27.53 -6.07
N PHE A 61 19.14 27.33 -6.10
CA PHE A 61 18.17 28.33 -6.56
C PHE A 61 17.15 28.73 -5.49
N GLY A 62 17.15 28.05 -4.34
CA GLY A 62 16.20 28.32 -3.26
C GLY A 62 14.83 27.64 -3.44
N TYR A 63 13.85 28.07 -2.65
CA TYR A 63 12.53 27.44 -2.59
C TYR A 63 11.59 27.83 -3.72
N VAL A 64 11.68 29.06 -4.23
CA VAL A 64 10.73 29.58 -5.23
C VAL A 64 10.78 28.77 -6.54
N PRO A 65 11.97 28.53 -7.16
CA PRO A 65 12.07 27.68 -8.36
C PRO A 65 11.64 26.23 -8.10
N LEU A 66 11.91 25.70 -6.91
CA LEU A 66 11.47 24.34 -6.54
C LEU A 66 9.95 24.21 -6.56
N PHE A 67 9.23 25.13 -5.93
CA PHE A 67 7.77 25.11 -5.90
C PHE A 67 7.17 25.43 -7.28
N SER A 68 7.80 26.31 -8.05
CA SER A 68 7.37 26.62 -9.43
C SER A 68 7.48 25.40 -10.35
N LEU A 69 8.56 24.64 -10.23
CA LEU A 69 8.73 23.38 -10.97
C LEU A 69 7.66 22.35 -10.59
N THR A 70 7.42 22.19 -9.28
CA THR A 70 6.40 21.26 -8.78
C THR A 70 5.00 21.63 -9.28
N LEU A 71 4.67 22.92 -9.28
CA LEU A 71 3.41 23.42 -9.81
C LEU A 71 3.28 23.15 -11.32
N GLY A 72 4.34 23.45 -12.08
CA GLY A 72 4.37 23.19 -13.52
C GLY A 72 4.17 21.70 -13.86
N LEU A 73 4.85 20.79 -13.16
CA LEU A 73 4.69 19.37 -13.33
C LEU A 73 3.27 18.89 -12.96
N SER A 74 2.67 19.46 -11.91
CA SER A 74 1.29 19.13 -11.51
C SER A 74 0.26 19.58 -12.55
N ILE A 75 0.41 20.77 -13.12
CA ILE A 75 -0.44 21.26 -14.20
C ILE A 75 -0.27 20.40 -15.45
N PHE A 76 0.96 20.07 -15.81
CA PHE A 76 1.23 19.17 -16.94
C PHE A 76 0.58 17.80 -16.76
N ALA A 77 0.70 17.18 -15.58
CA ALA A 77 0.06 15.92 -15.26
C ALA A 77 -1.47 16.00 -15.36
N MET A 78 -2.07 17.10 -14.87
CA MET A 78 -3.51 17.32 -14.96
C MET A 78 -3.98 17.41 -16.42
N ILE A 79 -3.27 18.16 -17.25
CA ILE A 79 -3.57 18.29 -18.70
C ILE A 79 -3.42 16.93 -19.37
N TYR A 80 -2.33 16.20 -19.05
CA TYR A 80 -2.10 14.87 -19.62
C TYR A 80 -3.25 13.90 -19.31
N VAL A 81 -3.69 13.86 -18.06
CA VAL A 81 -4.82 13.01 -17.65
C VAL A 81 -6.10 13.41 -18.39
N ALA A 82 -6.39 14.71 -18.47
CA ALA A 82 -7.61 15.21 -19.10
C ALA A 82 -7.68 14.93 -20.61
N VAL A 83 -6.52 14.96 -21.30
CA VAL A 83 -6.46 14.83 -22.76
C VAL A 83 -6.28 13.37 -23.21
N PHE A 84 -5.40 12.62 -22.54
CA PHE A 84 -4.95 11.32 -23.02
C PHE A 84 -5.58 10.12 -22.32
N ILE A 85 -6.02 10.26 -21.06
CA ILE A 85 -6.57 9.12 -20.31
C ILE A 85 -8.08 9.03 -20.56
N LYS A 86 -8.49 7.94 -21.21
CA LYS A 86 -9.89 7.60 -21.41
C LYS A 86 -10.47 7.02 -20.12
N ASP A 87 -11.77 7.26 -19.90
CA ASP A 87 -12.49 6.70 -18.75
C ASP A 87 -12.41 5.16 -18.76
N SER A 88 -12.13 4.55 -17.60
CA SER A 88 -12.03 3.10 -17.44
C SER A 88 -13.29 2.37 -17.90
N TYR A 89 -14.44 3.03 -17.77
CA TYR A 89 -15.73 2.53 -18.27
C TYR A 89 -15.74 2.26 -19.79
N GLN A 90 -15.02 3.07 -20.58
CA GLN A 90 -14.94 2.87 -22.04
C GLN A 90 -13.98 1.73 -22.43
N LEU A 91 -13.03 1.40 -21.54
CA LEU A 91 -12.00 0.39 -21.74
C LEU A 91 -12.37 -0.98 -21.14
N SER A 92 -13.39 -1.03 -20.30
CA SER A 92 -13.82 -2.26 -19.64
C SER A 92 -14.59 -3.19 -20.58
N THR A 93 -14.54 -4.50 -20.32
CA THR A 93 -15.25 -5.54 -21.08
C THR A 93 -16.78 -5.31 -21.03
N GLU A 94 -17.51 -5.72 -22.05
CA GLU A 94 -18.97 -5.51 -22.16
C GLU A 94 -19.77 -6.04 -20.95
N GLU A 95 -19.35 -7.16 -20.36
CA GLU A 95 -19.97 -7.68 -19.12
C GLU A 95 -19.86 -6.71 -17.95
N HIS A 96 -18.68 -6.07 -17.78
CA HIS A 96 -18.46 -5.04 -16.77
C HIS A 96 -19.30 -3.79 -17.02
N LYS A 97 -19.52 -3.42 -18.29
CA LYS A 97 -20.36 -2.28 -18.67
C LYS A 97 -21.84 -2.47 -18.29
N ILE A 98 -22.38 -3.69 -18.49
CA ILE A 98 -23.77 -4.01 -18.14
C ILE A 98 -23.99 -3.89 -16.64
N VAL A 99 -23.10 -4.49 -15.82
CA VAL A 99 -23.18 -4.44 -14.35
C VAL A 99 -23.04 -3.00 -13.83
N PHE A 100 -22.16 -2.21 -14.44
CA PHE A 100 -21.90 -0.81 -14.07
C PHE A 100 -23.10 0.08 -14.37
N ASN A 101 -23.74 -0.09 -15.54
CA ASN A 101 -24.91 0.69 -15.95
C ASN A 101 -26.12 0.45 -15.05
N THR A 102 -26.39 -0.80 -14.68
CA THR A 102 -27.52 -1.15 -13.81
C THR A 102 -27.36 -0.51 -12.42
N LYS A 103 -26.15 -0.44 -11.87
CA LYS A 103 -25.90 0.20 -10.56
C LYS A 103 -25.81 1.73 -10.63
N ARG A 104 -25.35 2.31 -11.75
CA ARG A 104 -25.31 3.77 -11.95
C ARG A 104 -26.73 4.36 -12.07
N ALA A 105 -27.63 3.65 -12.71
CA ALA A 105 -29.05 4.01 -12.76
C ALA A 105 -29.70 3.99 -11.36
N ALA A 106 -29.43 2.95 -10.57
CA ALA A 106 -29.94 2.83 -9.19
C ALA A 106 -29.38 3.91 -8.25
N ASN A 107 -28.13 4.36 -8.44
CA ASN A 107 -27.50 5.41 -7.61
C ASN A 107 -27.92 6.83 -8.01
N ARG A 108 -28.25 7.12 -9.29
CA ARG A 108 -28.76 8.43 -9.72
C ARG A 108 -30.05 8.79 -9.02
N LEU A 109 -30.89 7.82 -8.69
CA LEU A 109 -32.18 8.04 -7.99
C LEU A 109 -32.03 8.40 -6.49
N LYS A 110 -30.78 8.33 -5.92
CA LYS A 110 -30.51 8.60 -4.49
C LYS A 110 -29.74 9.89 -4.23
N CYS A 111 -29.37 10.66 -5.23
CA CYS A 111 -28.37 11.75 -5.11
C CYS A 111 -28.95 13.12 -4.76
N ASP A 112 -30.06 13.19 -4.03
CA ASP A 112 -30.72 14.48 -3.71
C ASP A 112 -30.66 14.89 -2.21
N ARG A 113 -29.62 14.44 -1.50
CA ARG A 113 -29.43 14.86 -0.10
C ARG A 113 -27.98 15.32 0.09
N GLY A 114 -27.82 16.51 0.63
CA GLY A 114 -26.59 17.29 0.85
C GLY A 114 -25.26 16.53 0.74
N VAL A 115 -24.29 17.11 0.07
CA VAL A 115 -23.00 16.52 -0.31
C VAL A 115 -22.32 15.77 0.86
N PHE A 116 -22.32 16.34 2.07
CA PHE A 116 -21.70 15.74 3.25
C PHE A 116 -22.40 14.42 3.67
N ARG A 117 -23.73 14.39 3.64
CA ARG A 117 -24.52 13.19 3.97
C ARG A 117 -24.33 12.10 2.90
N SER A 118 -24.13 12.50 1.65
CA SER A 118 -23.83 11.60 0.54
C SER A 118 -22.46 10.95 0.72
N ILE A 119 -21.41 11.73 1.04
CA ILE A 119 -20.07 11.24 1.32
C ILE A 119 -20.07 10.27 2.52
N PHE A 120 -20.72 10.67 3.62
CA PHE A 120 -20.83 9.81 4.79
C PHE A 120 -21.55 8.48 4.47
N ASN A 121 -22.66 8.53 3.76
CA ASN A 121 -23.39 7.33 3.33
C ASN A 121 -22.57 6.44 2.40
N LEU A 122 -21.78 7.02 1.49
CA LEU A 122 -20.84 6.28 0.63
C LEU A 122 -19.74 5.59 1.45
N THR A 123 -19.17 6.28 2.41
CA THR A 123 -18.16 5.71 3.31
C THR A 123 -18.73 4.54 4.11
N VAL A 124 -19.88 4.75 4.76
CA VAL A 124 -20.56 3.70 5.51
C VAL A 124 -20.97 2.52 4.61
N SER A 125 -21.43 2.77 3.38
CA SER A 125 -21.77 1.73 2.42
C SER A 125 -20.54 0.93 1.99
N SER A 126 -19.38 1.57 1.88
CA SER A 126 -18.10 0.94 1.54
C SER A 126 -17.64 0.02 2.66
N PHE A 127 -17.72 0.45 3.92
CA PHE A 127 -17.46 -0.42 5.07
C PHE A 127 -18.44 -1.60 5.14
N LYS A 128 -19.75 -1.36 4.97
CA LYS A 128 -20.76 -2.43 4.96
C LYS A 128 -20.51 -3.45 3.85
N SER A 129 -20.00 -3.04 2.70
CA SER A 129 -19.65 -3.94 1.58
C SER A 129 -18.59 -4.96 1.97
N LEU A 130 -17.59 -4.60 2.79
CA LEU A 130 -16.56 -5.53 3.28
C LEU A 130 -17.15 -6.60 4.23
N PHE A 131 -18.16 -6.22 5.02
CA PHE A 131 -18.80 -7.11 5.99
C PHE A 131 -20.01 -7.87 5.44
N LYS A 132 -20.31 -7.74 4.16
CA LYS A 132 -21.41 -8.47 3.51
C LYS A 132 -21.17 -9.98 3.58
N LYS A 133 -22.22 -10.75 3.88
CA LYS A 133 -22.16 -12.21 3.87
C LYS A 133 -21.88 -12.72 2.44
N ARG A 134 -20.86 -13.57 2.29
CA ARG A 134 -20.44 -14.18 1.02
C ARG A 134 -20.39 -15.70 1.17
N SER A 135 -20.41 -16.41 0.03
CA SER A 135 -20.17 -17.85 -0.02
C SER A 135 -18.71 -18.19 0.34
N ASN A 136 -18.44 -19.43 0.65
CA ASN A 136 -17.10 -20.01 0.84
C ASN A 136 -16.18 -19.24 1.85
N ASN A 137 -16.75 -18.61 2.87
CA ASN A 137 -15.97 -17.83 3.85
C ASN A 137 -15.16 -16.64 3.29
N ASP A 138 -15.39 -16.21 2.04
CA ASP A 138 -14.66 -15.10 1.42
C ASP A 138 -14.69 -13.82 2.25
N ARG A 139 -15.79 -13.60 3.00
CA ARG A 139 -15.88 -12.51 3.96
C ARG A 139 -14.77 -12.56 5.01
N LEU A 140 -14.50 -13.75 5.56
CA LEU A 140 -13.47 -13.94 6.58
C LEU A 140 -12.09 -13.65 5.98
N TRP A 141 -11.82 -14.16 4.79
CA TRP A 141 -10.55 -13.96 4.11
C TRP A 141 -10.28 -12.49 3.81
N ILE A 142 -11.28 -11.76 3.35
CA ILE A 142 -11.18 -10.32 3.11
C ILE A 142 -10.89 -9.56 4.42
N ILE A 143 -11.59 -9.88 5.52
CA ILE A 143 -11.35 -9.24 6.81
C ILE A 143 -9.93 -9.52 7.32
N LEU A 144 -9.44 -10.74 7.21
CA LEU A 144 -8.08 -11.09 7.61
C LEU A 144 -7.03 -10.36 6.76
N MET A 145 -7.26 -10.21 5.44
CA MET A 145 -6.39 -9.41 4.56
C MET A 145 -6.38 -7.94 4.96
N VAL A 146 -7.53 -7.36 5.30
CA VAL A 146 -7.64 -5.98 5.81
C VAL A 146 -6.88 -5.82 7.12
N LEU A 147 -6.94 -6.81 8.02
CA LEU A 147 -6.20 -6.79 9.28
C LEU A 147 -4.69 -6.85 9.05
N VAL A 148 -4.19 -7.78 8.21
CA VAL A 148 -2.76 -7.86 7.85
C VAL A 148 -2.28 -6.54 7.25
N PHE A 149 -3.04 -5.96 6.33
CA PHE A 149 -2.74 -4.67 5.72
C PHE A 149 -2.69 -3.54 6.76
N SER A 150 -3.66 -3.49 7.66
CA SER A 150 -3.79 -2.45 8.69
C SER A 150 -2.63 -2.51 9.69
N ILE A 151 -2.31 -3.70 10.18
CA ILE A 151 -1.20 -3.93 11.12
C ILE A 151 0.13 -3.50 10.48
N SER A 152 0.38 -3.90 9.24
CA SER A 152 1.60 -3.53 8.53
C SER A 152 1.68 -2.04 8.21
N THR A 153 0.54 -1.39 8.00
CA THR A 153 0.45 0.08 7.83
C THR A 153 0.88 0.83 9.09
N ILE A 154 0.51 0.34 10.27
CA ILE A 154 0.94 0.92 11.57
C ILE A 154 2.47 0.92 11.67
N VAL A 155 3.10 -0.22 11.38
CA VAL A 155 4.56 -0.36 11.42
C VAL A 155 5.25 0.56 10.39
N ARG A 156 4.73 0.58 9.16
CA ARG A 156 5.25 1.47 8.10
C ARG A 156 5.17 2.95 8.49
N ALA A 157 4.08 3.37 9.10
CA ALA A 157 3.90 4.75 9.54
C ALA A 157 4.85 5.12 10.70
N GLY A 158 5.09 4.20 11.63
CA GLY A 158 6.08 4.34 12.70
C GLY A 158 7.50 4.49 12.16
N TYR A 159 7.89 3.63 11.22
CA TYR A 159 9.18 3.70 10.55
C TYR A 159 9.38 5.02 9.80
N GLY A 160 8.37 5.47 9.06
CA GLY A 160 8.41 6.74 8.34
C GLY A 160 8.59 7.96 9.23
N LEU A 161 8.10 7.91 10.49
CA LEU A 161 8.32 8.97 11.48
C LEU A 161 9.72 8.90 12.12
N LEU A 162 10.08 7.71 12.61
CA LEU A 162 11.25 7.56 13.49
C LEU A 162 12.54 7.29 12.75
N GLY A 163 12.50 6.75 11.54
CA GLY A 163 13.69 6.33 10.80
C GLY A 163 14.74 7.44 10.70
N PHE A 164 14.34 8.63 10.26
CA PHE A 164 15.28 9.76 10.17
C PHE A 164 15.85 10.16 11.53
N MET A 165 15.00 10.25 12.56
CA MET A 165 15.43 10.66 13.91
C MET A 165 16.38 9.64 14.50
N PHE A 166 16.04 8.36 14.39
CA PHE A 166 16.85 7.27 14.90
C PHE A 166 18.23 7.22 14.22
N PHE A 167 18.28 7.21 12.90
CA PHE A 167 19.53 7.11 12.15
C PHE A 167 20.42 8.33 12.37
N ARG A 168 19.83 9.52 12.50
CA ARG A 168 20.58 10.74 12.82
C ARG A 168 21.19 10.71 14.21
N LEU A 169 20.46 10.23 15.21
CA LEU A 169 20.95 10.18 16.59
C LEU A 169 21.91 9.01 16.83
N GLN A 170 21.57 7.82 16.33
CA GLN A 170 22.33 6.60 16.59
C GLN A 170 23.62 6.54 15.74
N TYR A 171 23.52 6.85 14.45
CA TYR A 171 24.65 6.74 13.52
C TYR A 171 25.26 8.08 13.13
N LYS A 172 24.77 9.19 13.68
CA LYS A 172 25.24 10.56 13.42
C LYS A 172 25.30 10.90 11.92
N ILE A 173 24.38 10.33 11.12
CA ILE A 173 24.32 10.56 9.68
C ILE A 173 23.81 11.98 9.38
N SER A 174 24.37 12.58 8.31
CA SER A 174 23.89 13.85 7.80
C SER A 174 22.53 13.72 7.11
N THR A 175 21.84 14.83 6.94
CA THR A 175 20.58 14.86 6.16
C THR A 175 20.81 14.43 4.70
N GLU A 176 21.99 14.74 4.15
CA GLU A 176 22.37 14.34 2.79
C GLU A 176 22.54 12.81 2.69
N MET A 177 23.26 12.21 3.64
CA MET A 177 23.44 10.76 3.70
C MET A 177 22.10 10.02 3.87
N TYR A 178 21.20 10.56 4.70
CA TYR A 178 19.84 10.01 4.83
C TYR A 178 19.08 10.09 3.50
N GLY A 179 19.22 11.19 2.76
CA GLY A 179 18.65 11.31 1.41
C GLY A 179 19.14 10.23 0.46
N HIS A 180 20.42 9.89 0.50
CA HIS A 180 20.99 8.77 -0.29
C HIS A 180 20.45 7.41 0.14
N LEU A 181 20.31 7.16 1.45
CA LEU A 181 19.67 5.94 1.98
C LEU A 181 18.24 5.80 1.50
N VAL A 182 17.45 6.86 1.56
CA VAL A 182 16.05 6.87 1.08
C VAL A 182 16.00 6.61 -0.43
N SER A 183 16.88 7.25 -1.21
CA SER A 183 16.95 7.01 -2.66
C SER A 183 17.30 5.55 -2.96
N TYR A 184 18.27 4.99 -2.25
CA TYR A 184 18.61 3.58 -2.37
C TYR A 184 17.42 2.66 -2.02
N TRP A 185 16.69 2.96 -0.95
CA TRP A 185 15.45 2.26 -0.60
C TRP A 185 14.46 2.21 -1.76
N TYR A 186 14.25 3.32 -2.46
CA TYR A 186 13.35 3.35 -3.61
C TYR A 186 13.90 2.57 -4.82
N VAL A 187 15.22 2.51 -5.03
CA VAL A 187 15.83 1.62 -6.04
C VAL A 187 15.57 0.16 -5.72
N VAL A 188 15.78 -0.26 -4.48
CA VAL A 188 15.51 -1.63 -4.03
C VAL A 188 14.04 -1.99 -4.23
N ASN A 189 13.13 -1.08 -3.86
CA ASN A 189 11.69 -1.28 -4.04
C ASN A 189 11.29 -1.34 -5.52
N PHE A 190 11.85 -0.48 -6.37
CA PHE A 190 11.61 -0.51 -7.80
C PHE A 190 12.03 -1.87 -8.39
N PHE A 191 13.25 -2.32 -8.08
CA PHE A 191 13.73 -3.62 -8.52
C PHE A 191 12.85 -4.76 -8.02
N SER A 192 12.46 -4.72 -6.76
CA SER A 192 11.59 -5.72 -6.16
C SER A 192 10.24 -5.82 -6.88
N GLN A 193 9.60 -4.71 -7.14
CA GLN A 193 8.26 -4.70 -7.72
C GLN A 193 8.27 -4.96 -9.23
N MET A 194 9.34 -4.56 -9.95
CA MET A 194 9.46 -4.77 -11.40
C MET A 194 9.98 -6.14 -11.78
N VAL A 195 10.86 -6.72 -10.96
CA VAL A 195 11.56 -7.98 -11.28
C VAL A 195 11.14 -9.09 -10.34
N VAL A 196 11.31 -8.89 -9.03
CA VAL A 196 11.14 -9.97 -8.04
C VAL A 196 9.68 -10.39 -7.92
N LEU A 197 8.75 -9.46 -7.78
CA LEU A 197 7.33 -9.82 -7.61
C LEU A 197 6.74 -10.49 -8.87
N PRO A 198 6.98 -10.02 -10.10
CA PRO A 198 6.58 -10.77 -11.28
C PRO A 198 7.23 -12.16 -11.41
N PHE A 199 8.49 -12.28 -11.01
CA PHE A 199 9.19 -13.57 -10.98
C PHE A 199 8.51 -14.55 -10.00
N LEU A 200 8.24 -14.12 -8.77
CA LEU A 200 7.54 -14.94 -7.78
C LEU A 200 6.11 -15.30 -8.22
N SER A 201 5.38 -14.35 -8.78
CA SER A 201 3.97 -14.54 -9.14
C SER A 201 3.77 -15.31 -10.45
N LYS A 202 4.61 -15.08 -11.49
CA LYS A 202 4.42 -15.67 -12.81
C LYS A 202 5.31 -16.89 -13.05
N THR A 203 6.59 -16.81 -12.69
CA THR A 203 7.56 -17.89 -12.98
C THR A 203 7.47 -18.98 -11.93
N MET A 204 7.48 -18.61 -10.65
CA MET A 204 7.34 -19.55 -9.54
C MET A 204 5.87 -19.89 -9.23
N GLN A 205 4.90 -19.16 -9.81
CA GLN A 205 3.46 -19.36 -9.62
C GLN A 205 3.04 -19.42 -8.13
N LEU A 206 3.73 -18.66 -7.29
CA LEU A 206 3.43 -18.61 -5.87
C LEU A 206 2.06 -17.97 -5.63
N ARG A 207 1.31 -18.51 -4.68
CA ARG A 207 0.05 -17.92 -4.22
C ARG A 207 0.31 -16.54 -3.59
N ASP A 208 -0.61 -15.60 -3.76
CA ASP A 208 -0.51 -14.27 -3.17
C ASP A 208 -0.27 -14.33 -1.64
N THR A 209 -0.94 -15.24 -0.94
CA THR A 209 -0.76 -15.45 0.50
C THR A 209 0.65 -15.92 0.87
N THR A 210 1.29 -16.73 0.03
CA THR A 210 2.69 -17.16 0.23
C THR A 210 3.65 -15.98 0.11
N ILE A 211 3.42 -15.09 -0.87
CA ILE A 211 4.23 -13.88 -1.06
C ILE A 211 4.07 -12.94 0.13
N ILE A 212 2.86 -12.79 0.69
CA ILE A 212 2.60 -12.00 1.89
C ILE A 212 3.38 -12.56 3.09
N ILE A 213 3.33 -13.87 3.33
CA ILE A 213 4.06 -14.54 4.42
C ILE A 213 5.57 -14.34 4.27
N LEU A 214 6.12 -14.55 3.08
CA LEU A 214 7.54 -14.34 2.78
C LEU A 214 7.96 -12.90 3.06
N SER A 215 7.16 -11.93 2.61
CA SER A 215 7.42 -10.50 2.83
C SER A 215 7.43 -10.14 4.32
N LEU A 216 6.46 -10.64 5.09
CA LEU A 216 6.39 -10.40 6.53
C LEU A 216 7.53 -11.08 7.29
N SER A 217 7.87 -12.34 6.93
CA SER A 217 8.95 -13.08 7.58
C SER A 217 10.31 -12.42 7.38
N LEU A 218 10.63 -11.99 6.15
CA LEU A 218 11.86 -11.26 5.86
C LEU A 218 11.92 -9.92 6.59
N SER A 219 10.78 -9.21 6.67
CA SER A 219 10.71 -7.93 7.38
C SER A 219 10.93 -8.08 8.88
N LEU A 220 10.41 -9.15 9.50
CA LEU A 220 10.66 -9.46 10.92
C LEU A 220 12.15 -9.64 11.20
N VAL A 221 12.85 -10.41 10.36
CA VAL A 221 14.29 -10.58 10.47
C VAL A 221 14.99 -9.24 10.27
N GLY A 222 14.60 -8.47 9.25
CA GLY A 222 15.17 -7.15 8.95
C GLY A 222 15.08 -6.19 10.13
N TYR A 223 13.91 -6.01 10.72
CA TYR A 223 13.72 -5.16 11.90
C TYR A 223 14.49 -5.67 13.13
N SER A 224 14.62 -7.00 13.30
CA SER A 224 15.45 -7.56 14.37
C SER A 224 16.90 -7.20 14.18
N VAL A 225 17.43 -7.30 12.97
CA VAL A 225 18.81 -6.91 12.65
C VAL A 225 19.02 -5.41 12.85
N GLU A 226 18.11 -4.56 12.33
CA GLU A 226 18.20 -3.10 12.47
C GLU A 226 18.22 -2.64 13.93
N ALA A 227 17.53 -3.33 14.83
CA ALA A 227 17.48 -2.99 16.24
C ALA A 227 18.86 -3.04 16.92
N PHE A 228 19.75 -3.92 16.45
CA PHE A 228 21.08 -4.16 17.01
C PHE A 228 22.21 -3.67 16.12
N LEU A 229 21.90 -3.05 15.00
CA LEU A 229 22.91 -2.58 14.07
C LEU A 229 23.72 -1.43 14.70
N SER A 230 25.03 -1.45 14.50
CA SER A 230 25.95 -0.43 15.00
C SER A 230 26.53 0.46 13.89
N ASP A 231 26.36 0.07 12.63
CA ASP A 231 26.97 0.74 11.48
C ASP A 231 25.94 1.09 10.39
N ALA A 232 26.00 2.35 9.92
CA ALA A 232 25.10 2.88 8.90
C ALA A 232 25.29 2.24 7.52
N TRP A 233 26.50 1.78 7.17
CA TRP A 233 26.76 1.16 5.88
C TRP A 233 26.11 -0.21 5.74
N THR A 234 26.01 -0.95 6.83
CA THR A 234 25.35 -2.25 6.87
C THR A 234 23.86 -2.15 6.57
N LEU A 235 23.22 -0.97 6.78
CA LEU A 235 21.82 -0.73 6.39
C LEU A 235 21.56 -1.00 4.90
N PHE A 236 22.49 -0.68 4.01
CA PHE A 236 22.32 -0.96 2.58
C PHE A 236 22.14 -2.45 2.30
N LEU A 237 22.91 -3.31 2.98
CA LEU A 237 22.79 -4.76 2.85
C LEU A 237 21.50 -5.26 3.50
N VAL A 238 21.16 -4.78 4.69
CA VAL A 238 19.95 -5.16 5.41
C VAL A 238 18.70 -4.82 4.58
N TRP A 239 18.65 -3.63 4.01
CA TRP A 239 17.53 -3.21 3.19
C TRP A 239 17.41 -4.02 1.90
N PHE A 240 18.51 -4.34 1.25
CA PHE A 240 18.50 -5.19 0.07
C PHE A 240 18.05 -6.61 0.38
N VAL A 241 18.58 -7.23 1.44
CA VAL A 241 18.32 -8.64 1.75
C VAL A 241 16.95 -8.84 2.38
N PHE A 242 16.62 -8.06 3.40
CA PHE A 242 15.45 -8.32 4.25
C PHE A 242 14.22 -7.51 3.88
N PHE A 243 14.39 -6.32 3.34
CA PHE A 243 13.26 -5.46 2.97
C PHE A 243 12.96 -5.44 1.47
N LEU A 244 13.65 -6.26 0.68
CA LEU A 244 13.40 -6.41 -0.75
C LEU A 244 11.91 -6.70 -1.06
N LEU A 245 11.25 -7.54 -0.25
CA LEU A 245 9.86 -7.91 -0.44
C LEU A 245 8.85 -7.06 0.37
N TYR A 246 9.30 -6.17 1.24
CA TYR A 246 8.43 -5.49 2.20
C TYR A 246 7.22 -4.79 1.57
N ASN A 247 7.44 -3.98 0.54
CA ASN A 247 6.37 -3.26 -0.12
C ASN A 247 5.48 -4.15 -1.00
N ASN A 248 5.98 -5.32 -1.42
CA ASN A 248 5.21 -6.27 -2.21
C ASN A 248 4.00 -6.81 -1.46
N MET A 249 4.07 -6.90 -0.13
CA MET A 249 2.95 -7.30 0.73
C MET A 249 1.72 -6.39 0.49
N PHE A 250 1.91 -5.07 0.40
CA PHE A 250 0.80 -4.12 0.20
C PHE A 250 0.14 -4.29 -1.18
N SER A 251 0.93 -4.43 -2.24
CA SER A 251 0.44 -4.62 -3.60
C SER A 251 -0.23 -5.98 -3.75
N THR A 252 0.37 -7.03 -3.19
CA THR A 252 -0.16 -8.40 -3.23
C THR A 252 -1.45 -8.54 -2.44
N THR A 253 -1.56 -7.91 -1.26
CA THR A 253 -2.79 -7.93 -0.47
C THR A 253 -3.95 -7.26 -1.22
N ARG A 254 -3.72 -6.11 -1.87
CA ARG A 254 -4.73 -5.46 -2.71
C ARG A 254 -5.14 -6.33 -3.89
N SER A 255 -4.17 -6.98 -4.54
CA SER A 255 -4.43 -7.91 -5.63
C SER A 255 -5.26 -9.10 -5.17
N ALA A 256 -4.87 -9.77 -4.08
CA ALA A 256 -5.58 -10.89 -3.51
C ALA A 256 -7.03 -10.53 -3.15
N MET A 257 -7.24 -9.38 -2.50
CA MET A 257 -8.58 -8.87 -2.21
C MET A 257 -9.41 -8.66 -3.48
N SER A 258 -8.81 -8.09 -4.54
CA SER A 258 -9.51 -7.82 -5.80
C SER A 258 -9.97 -9.09 -6.53
N LYS A 259 -9.35 -10.24 -6.24
CA LYS A 259 -9.73 -11.54 -6.81
C LYS A 259 -10.94 -12.16 -6.11
N LEU A 260 -11.20 -11.80 -4.84
CA LEU A 260 -12.32 -12.28 -4.02
C LEU A 260 -13.55 -11.35 -4.07
N LEU A 261 -13.42 -10.17 -4.65
CA LEU A 261 -14.44 -9.15 -4.68
C LEU A 261 -15.13 -9.07 -6.05
N ASP A 262 -16.43 -8.80 -6.03
CA ASP A 262 -17.13 -8.44 -7.25
C ASP A 262 -16.51 -7.16 -7.86
N PRO A 263 -16.40 -7.05 -9.19
CA PRO A 263 -15.82 -5.88 -9.85
C PRO A 263 -16.40 -4.54 -9.38
N THR A 264 -17.69 -4.53 -9.04
CA THR A 264 -18.40 -3.32 -8.55
C THR A 264 -18.12 -2.97 -7.08
N GLU A 265 -17.46 -3.86 -6.32
CA GLU A 265 -17.14 -3.69 -4.92
C GLU A 265 -15.65 -3.36 -4.71
N ILE A 266 -14.78 -3.59 -5.71
CA ILE A 266 -13.33 -3.36 -5.62
C ILE A 266 -13.01 -1.91 -5.25
N GLY A 267 -13.64 -0.94 -5.92
CA GLY A 267 -13.43 0.47 -5.63
C GLY A 267 -13.81 0.85 -4.19
N LYS A 268 -14.89 0.26 -3.65
CA LYS A 268 -15.29 0.48 -2.25
C LYS A 268 -14.29 -0.11 -1.28
N ALA A 269 -13.80 -1.31 -1.54
CA ALA A 269 -12.80 -1.97 -0.71
C ALA A 269 -11.47 -1.19 -0.69
N PHE A 270 -11.00 -0.73 -1.85
CA PHE A 270 -9.78 0.06 -1.94
C PHE A 270 -9.92 1.43 -1.26
N SER A 271 -11.11 2.04 -1.33
CA SER A 271 -11.40 3.27 -0.58
C SER A 271 -11.33 3.04 0.93
N VAL A 272 -11.85 1.93 1.43
CA VAL A 272 -11.73 1.58 2.86
C VAL A 272 -10.27 1.36 3.25
N LEU A 273 -9.46 0.64 2.43
CA LEU A 273 -8.04 0.49 2.69
C LEU A 273 -7.32 1.83 2.75
N GLY A 274 -7.64 2.77 1.86
CA GLY A 274 -7.05 4.11 1.87
C GLY A 274 -7.43 4.92 3.11
N VAL A 275 -8.70 4.86 3.55
CA VAL A 275 -9.14 5.50 4.81
C VAL A 275 -8.41 4.89 6.01
N LEU A 276 -8.31 3.56 6.07
CA LEU A 276 -7.57 2.87 7.11
C LEU A 276 -6.09 3.25 7.09
N GLU A 277 -5.47 3.32 5.92
CA GLU A 277 -4.07 3.72 5.75
C GLU A 277 -3.81 5.12 6.32
N SER A 278 -4.72 6.06 6.07
CA SER A 278 -4.61 7.44 6.60
C SER A 278 -4.83 7.50 8.12
N CYS A 279 -5.93 6.92 8.59
CA CYS A 279 -6.30 6.98 10.00
C CYS A 279 -5.27 6.26 10.87
N LEU A 280 -4.82 5.07 10.45
CA LEU A 280 -3.85 4.29 11.20
C LEU A 280 -2.47 4.96 11.21
N ALA A 281 -2.05 5.59 10.10
CA ALA A 281 -0.81 6.36 10.07
C ALA A 281 -0.86 7.57 11.02
N LEU A 282 -2.01 8.25 11.11
CA LEU A 282 -2.21 9.35 12.02
C LEU A 282 -2.12 8.92 13.50
N LEU A 283 -2.69 7.76 13.82
CA LEU A 283 -2.66 7.20 15.17
C LEU A 283 -1.30 6.58 15.54
N ALA A 284 -0.65 5.92 14.58
CA ALA A 284 0.63 5.26 14.81
C ALA A 284 1.75 6.24 15.14
N LYS A 285 1.81 7.39 14.47
CA LYS A 285 2.89 8.37 14.65
C LYS A 285 3.06 8.84 16.11
N PRO A 286 2.03 9.32 16.83
CA PRO A 286 2.18 9.69 18.25
C PRO A 286 2.53 8.52 19.15
N ILE A 287 1.97 7.32 18.90
CA ILE A 287 2.27 6.12 19.68
C ILE A 287 3.76 5.76 19.56
N TYR A 288 4.26 5.67 18.33
CA TYR A 288 5.67 5.38 18.08
C TYR A 288 6.59 6.47 18.62
N GLY A 289 6.19 7.76 18.52
CA GLY A 289 6.93 8.88 19.09
C GLY A 289 7.06 8.75 20.61
N PHE A 290 5.97 8.38 21.31
CA PHE A 290 5.98 8.15 22.74
C PHE A 290 6.88 6.96 23.14
N ILE A 291 6.78 5.83 22.43
CA ILE A 291 7.61 4.65 22.67
C ILE A 291 9.11 5.03 22.52
N TYR A 292 9.45 5.73 21.44
CA TYR A 292 10.83 6.13 21.17
C TYR A 292 11.37 7.08 22.23
N GLN A 293 10.59 8.09 22.62
CA GLN A 293 10.98 9.05 23.66
C GLN A 293 11.21 8.36 25.01
N SER A 294 10.35 7.43 25.37
CA SER A 294 10.47 6.70 26.65
C SER A 294 11.64 5.72 26.67
N SER A 295 12.06 5.20 25.50
CA SER A 295 13.14 4.21 25.40
C SER A 295 14.50 4.81 25.04
N LEU A 296 14.57 6.09 24.72
CA LEU A 296 15.76 6.73 24.16
C LEU A 296 17.03 6.57 25.00
N HIS A 297 16.89 6.62 26.34
CA HIS A 297 18.02 6.51 27.28
C HIS A 297 18.37 5.08 27.69
N ILE A 298 17.47 4.11 27.43
CA ILE A 298 17.68 2.70 27.83
C ILE A 298 18.10 1.88 26.62
N PHE A 299 17.26 1.85 25.60
CA PHE A 299 17.50 1.11 24.36
C PHE A 299 16.80 1.81 23.18
N PRO A 300 17.52 2.66 22.42
CA PRO A 300 16.93 3.41 21.31
C PRO A 300 16.30 2.55 20.22
N GLY A 301 16.74 1.27 20.07
CA GLY A 301 16.18 0.29 19.14
C GLY A 301 14.89 -0.39 19.58
N LEU A 302 14.33 -0.06 20.76
CA LEU A 302 13.12 -0.71 21.31
C LEU A 302 11.93 -0.63 20.35
N TRP A 303 11.75 0.46 19.65
CA TRP A 303 10.65 0.64 18.71
C TRP A 303 10.69 -0.36 17.52
N PHE A 304 11.87 -0.86 17.13
CA PHE A 304 11.99 -1.98 16.19
C PHE A 304 11.45 -3.28 16.80
N MET A 305 11.74 -3.54 18.07
CA MET A 305 11.23 -4.72 18.77
C MET A 305 9.71 -4.67 18.90
N VAL A 306 9.15 -3.50 19.23
CA VAL A 306 7.70 -3.29 19.22
C VAL A 306 7.11 -3.52 17.84
N SER A 307 7.76 -2.99 16.78
CA SER A 307 7.36 -3.23 15.39
C SER A 307 7.36 -4.72 15.05
N ASN A 308 8.35 -5.47 15.52
CA ASN A 308 8.42 -6.92 15.35
C ASN A 308 7.27 -7.64 16.06
N GLY A 309 6.94 -7.27 17.28
CA GLY A 309 5.78 -7.83 17.99
C GLY A 309 4.48 -7.60 17.22
N VAL A 310 4.30 -6.40 16.67
CA VAL A 310 3.13 -6.05 15.85
C VAL A 310 3.14 -6.82 14.52
N LEU A 311 4.26 -6.93 13.82
CA LEU A 311 4.36 -7.71 12.57
C LEU A 311 4.20 -9.21 12.78
N LEU A 312 4.61 -9.73 13.93
CA LEU A 312 4.40 -11.14 14.27
C LEU A 312 2.90 -11.49 14.32
N THR A 313 2.07 -10.60 14.86
CA THR A 313 0.61 -10.80 14.82
C THR A 313 0.08 -10.81 13.39
N ALA A 314 0.59 -9.94 12.51
CA ALA A 314 0.24 -9.94 11.09
C ALA A 314 0.67 -11.25 10.40
N LEU A 315 1.85 -11.77 10.72
CA LEU A 315 2.35 -13.04 10.18
C LEU A 315 1.48 -14.22 10.61
N ILE A 316 1.07 -14.29 11.88
CA ILE A 316 0.17 -15.33 12.37
C ILE A 316 -1.16 -15.29 11.62
N ILE A 317 -1.74 -14.09 11.44
CA ILE A 317 -2.99 -13.91 10.69
C ILE A 317 -2.81 -14.32 9.22
N ALA A 318 -1.68 -13.98 8.59
CA ALA A 318 -1.36 -14.37 7.22
C ALA A 318 -1.21 -15.89 7.07
N PHE A 319 -0.68 -16.57 8.07
CA PHE A 319 -0.60 -18.03 8.11
C PHE A 319 -2.00 -18.67 8.19
N ILE A 320 -2.84 -18.18 9.09
CA ILE A 320 -4.25 -18.64 9.21
C ILE A 320 -4.98 -18.44 7.87
N LEU A 321 -4.79 -17.28 7.24
CA LEU A 321 -5.34 -16.97 5.93
C LEU A 321 -4.87 -17.96 4.86
N HIS A 322 -3.57 -18.26 4.81
CA HIS A 322 -2.97 -19.15 3.81
C HIS A 322 -3.53 -20.57 3.93
N VAL A 323 -3.52 -21.14 5.14
CA VAL A 323 -4.02 -22.49 5.40
C VAL A 323 -5.52 -22.59 5.12
N GLY A 324 -6.30 -21.61 5.59
CA GLY A 324 -7.75 -21.61 5.42
C GLY A 324 -8.18 -21.46 3.97
N MET A 325 -7.54 -20.61 3.20
CA MET A 325 -7.83 -20.47 1.76
C MET A 325 -7.42 -21.71 0.97
N LYS A 326 -6.33 -22.38 1.36
CA LYS A 326 -5.91 -23.64 0.74
C LYS A 326 -6.96 -24.72 0.94
N ASN A 327 -7.39 -24.95 2.18
CA ASN A 327 -8.39 -25.97 2.53
C ASN A 327 -9.75 -25.69 1.86
N SER A 328 -10.16 -24.43 1.78
CA SER A 328 -11.41 -24.05 1.11
C SER A 328 -11.39 -24.34 -0.41
N GLN A 329 -10.24 -24.20 -1.06
CA GLN A 329 -10.09 -24.53 -2.48
C GLN A 329 -10.08 -26.04 -2.72
N GLU A 330 -9.44 -26.82 -1.85
CA GLU A 330 -9.41 -28.28 -1.92
C GLU A 330 -10.82 -28.87 -1.73
N GLN A 331 -11.59 -28.37 -0.77
CA GLN A 331 -12.99 -28.82 -0.56
C GLN A 331 -13.91 -28.52 -1.75
N VAL A 332 -13.72 -27.38 -2.42
CA VAL A 332 -14.50 -27.04 -3.63
C VAL A 332 -14.14 -27.97 -4.79
N ALA A 333 -12.87 -28.36 -4.93
CA ALA A 333 -12.43 -29.29 -5.95
C ALA A 333 -12.99 -30.69 -5.71
N GLU A 334 -12.92 -31.23 -4.49
CA GLU A 334 -13.47 -32.55 -4.10
C GLU A 334 -14.99 -32.62 -4.32
N ASN A 335 -15.75 -31.59 -3.88
CA ASN A 335 -17.20 -31.55 -4.08
C ASN A 335 -17.59 -31.38 -5.57
N GLY A 336 -16.69 -30.82 -6.40
CA GLY A 336 -16.90 -30.73 -7.84
C GLY A 336 -16.70 -32.04 -8.57
N GLU A 337 -15.79 -32.90 -8.09
CA GLU A 337 -15.53 -34.23 -8.63
C GLU A 337 -16.62 -35.26 -8.21
N GLU A 338 -17.20 -35.12 -7.02
CA GLU A 338 -18.29 -35.96 -6.56
C GLU A 338 -19.64 -35.73 -7.32
N ASN A 339 -19.79 -34.60 -7.98
CA ASN A 339 -21.00 -34.21 -8.72
C ASN A 339 -20.91 -34.45 -10.24
N LEU A 340 -19.82 -35.00 -10.74
CA LEU A 340 -19.59 -35.45 -12.13
C LEU A 340 -19.67 -36.94 -12.26
#